data_a212831a2266ded087e40384f40f1a41
#
_entry.id   a212831a2266ded087e40384f40f1a41
#
_cell.length_a   1.000
_cell.length_b   1.000
_cell.length_c   1.000
_cell.angle_alpha   90.00
_cell.angle_beta   90.00
_cell.angle_gamma   90.00
#
_symmetry.space_group_name_H-M   'P 1'
#
loop_
_entity.id
_entity.type
_entity.pdbx_description
1 polymer ?
#
loop_
_entity_poly.entity_id
_entity_poly.type
_entity_poly.pdbx_seq_one_letter_code
_entity_poly.pdbx_strand_id
1 'polypeptide(L)'
;ECATVIYQKSQKFIKEAKNLRSPEGQPMNRRCPCKALYINFDGYIYHAYYKNVDHKADTPNSVTKIEIVVNKDYKDSAKAKKHALKYAKLVGQLPAFLRDKGIKRIVIHPGKRRWVADRGSKEFVVYPSSDWYEPILSLIHEAAHITVDNKIIHHYKWKEAVATDGKYITEYARLNENEDSAETITFWVALRCSNISKGKKKRILKSIPNRIKFLDNMNFDTDPMVCEK
;
A
#
# COMPACT_ATOMS: atom_id res chain seq x y z
N GLU A 1 12.32 11.93 10.49
CA GLU A 1 13.20 11.07 9.70
C GLU A 1 12.41 9.84 9.29
N CYS A 2 12.35 9.55 7.98
CA CYS A 2 11.67 8.36 7.48
C CYS A 2 12.32 7.10 8.07
N ALA A 3 11.52 6.06 8.31
CA ALA A 3 12.01 4.78 8.79
C ALA A 3 13.29 4.39 8.03
N THR A 4 14.34 4.12 8.76
CA THR A 4 15.64 3.79 8.17
C THR A 4 15.50 2.45 7.48
N VAL A 5 15.50 2.45 6.15
CA VAL A 5 15.58 1.22 5.37
C VAL A 5 16.95 0.63 5.63
N ILE A 6 17.02 -0.45 6.41
CA ILE A 6 18.28 -1.13 6.69
C ILE A 6 18.64 -1.96 5.47
N TYR A 7 19.49 -1.41 4.63
CA TYR A 7 20.14 -2.18 3.59
C TYR A 7 21.26 -3.01 4.21
N GLN A 8 21.11 -4.32 4.23
CA GLN A 8 22.29 -5.14 4.38
C GLN A 8 23.11 -5.04 3.09
N LYS A 9 24.29 -4.42 3.19
CA LYS A 9 25.26 -4.27 2.09
C LYS A 9 25.70 -5.57 1.43
N SER A 10 25.40 -6.71 2.01
CA SER A 10 25.88 -8.03 1.63
C SER A 10 24.84 -8.91 0.93
N GLN A 11 23.66 -8.44 0.62
CA GLN A 11 22.74 -9.28 -0.14
C GLN A 11 23.18 -9.31 -1.60
N LYS A 12 23.90 -10.38 -1.94
CA LYS A 12 24.04 -10.84 -3.31
C LYS A 12 22.65 -10.87 -3.93
N PHE A 13 22.55 -10.43 -5.20
CA PHE A 13 21.39 -10.68 -6.02
C PHE A 13 20.97 -12.12 -5.81
N ILE A 14 19.83 -12.34 -5.17
CA ILE A 14 19.27 -13.66 -5.11
C ILE A 14 18.87 -13.98 -6.54
N LYS A 15 19.28 -15.17 -6.99
CA LYS A 15 19.08 -15.70 -8.33
C LYS A 15 17.73 -15.28 -8.91
N GLU A 16 17.72 -15.01 -10.22
CA GLU A 16 16.53 -14.79 -11.04
C GLU A 16 15.36 -15.63 -10.55
N ALA A 17 14.24 -15.02 -10.24
CA ALA A 17 13.02 -15.74 -9.92
C ALA A 17 12.59 -16.47 -11.19
N LYS A 18 12.96 -17.74 -11.29
CA LYS A 18 12.40 -18.61 -12.32
C LYS A 18 10.98 -18.95 -11.90
N ASN A 19 10.02 -18.54 -12.74
CA ASN A 19 8.61 -18.97 -12.65
C ASN A 19 7.88 -18.57 -11.35
N LEU A 20 7.62 -17.30 -11.16
CA LEU A 20 6.50 -16.91 -10.32
C LEU A 20 5.20 -17.28 -11.05
N ARG A 21 4.77 -18.53 -10.88
CA ARG A 21 3.46 -18.98 -11.35
C ARG A 21 2.40 -18.47 -10.39
N SER A 22 1.33 -17.91 -10.95
CA SER A 22 0.06 -17.86 -10.24
C SER A 22 -0.32 -19.29 -9.84
N PRO A 23 -0.82 -19.53 -8.62
CA PRO A 23 -1.39 -20.83 -8.29
C PRO A 23 -2.47 -21.16 -9.31
N GLU A 24 -2.25 -22.20 -10.09
CA GLU A 24 -3.23 -22.68 -11.05
C GLU A 24 -4.51 -23.08 -10.29
N GLY A 25 -5.66 -22.63 -10.75
CA GLY A 25 -6.93 -23.21 -10.37
C GLY A 25 -7.89 -22.38 -9.53
N GLN A 26 -7.55 -21.20 -9.09
CA GLN A 26 -8.54 -20.33 -8.44
C GLN A 26 -9.44 -19.65 -9.49
N PRO A 27 -10.77 -19.84 -9.44
CA PRO A 27 -11.69 -19.13 -10.32
C PRO A 27 -11.62 -17.65 -9.98
N MET A 28 -11.10 -16.88 -10.91
CA MET A 28 -10.99 -15.44 -10.69
C MET A 28 -12.35 -14.79 -10.82
N ASN A 29 -12.67 -14.00 -9.81
CA ASN A 29 -13.75 -13.03 -9.91
C ASN A 29 -13.52 -12.19 -11.18
N ARG A 30 -14.52 -12.13 -12.08
CA ARG A 30 -14.43 -11.50 -13.42
C ARG A 30 -14.03 -10.02 -13.41
N ARG A 31 -13.91 -9.42 -12.23
CA ARG A 31 -13.60 -8.00 -12.02
C ARG A 31 -12.12 -7.69 -11.81
N CYS A 32 -11.26 -8.69 -11.64
CA CYS A 32 -9.84 -8.44 -11.44
C CYS A 32 -9.03 -8.80 -12.71
N PRO A 33 -8.42 -7.82 -13.39
CA PRO A 33 -7.50 -8.09 -14.49
C PRO A 33 -6.17 -8.70 -14.04
N CYS A 34 -6.05 -9.03 -12.75
CA CYS A 34 -4.81 -9.48 -12.12
C CYS A 34 -4.28 -10.80 -12.67
N LYS A 35 -5.13 -11.68 -13.21
CA LYS A 35 -4.68 -12.96 -13.79
C LYS A 35 -3.61 -12.80 -14.86
N ALA A 36 -3.73 -11.78 -15.70
CA ALA A 36 -2.77 -11.48 -16.75
C ALA A 36 -1.44 -10.90 -16.20
N LEU A 37 -1.42 -10.41 -14.97
CA LEU A 37 -0.27 -9.74 -14.37
C LEU A 37 0.72 -10.72 -13.75
N TYR A 38 0.25 -11.90 -13.33
CA TYR A 38 1.05 -12.91 -12.64
C TYR A 38 1.52 -14.05 -13.53
N ILE A 39 1.14 -14.03 -14.82
CA ILE A 39 1.49 -15.10 -15.74
C ILE A 39 2.93 -14.92 -16.22
N ASN A 40 3.80 -15.85 -15.78
CA ASN A 40 5.11 -16.12 -16.36
C ASN A 40 5.99 -14.89 -16.62
N PHE A 41 6.48 -14.21 -15.59
CA PHE A 41 7.60 -13.32 -15.77
C PHE A 41 8.78 -13.75 -14.91
N ASP A 42 9.96 -13.70 -15.49
CA ASP A 42 11.21 -13.74 -14.77
C ASP A 42 11.47 -12.34 -14.20
N GLY A 43 12.03 -12.26 -13.00
CA GLY A 43 12.26 -10.98 -12.34
C GLY A 43 13.56 -10.94 -11.55
N TYR A 44 13.93 -9.73 -11.16
CA TYR A 44 14.96 -9.49 -10.17
C TYR A 44 14.30 -9.40 -8.81
N ILE A 45 14.79 -10.16 -7.82
CA ILE A 45 14.26 -10.19 -6.46
C ILE A 45 15.17 -9.42 -5.53
N TYR A 46 14.60 -8.49 -4.78
CA TYR A 46 15.24 -7.74 -3.72
C TYR A 46 14.44 -7.92 -2.43
N HIS A 47 15.11 -7.79 -1.30
CA HIS A 47 14.47 -7.79 0.00
C HIS A 47 14.70 -6.44 0.69
N ALA A 48 13.64 -5.82 1.13
CA ALA A 48 13.67 -4.64 1.96
C ALA A 48 13.31 -5.01 3.40
N TYR A 49 14.04 -4.45 4.34
CA TYR A 49 13.87 -4.69 5.76
C TYR A 49 13.53 -3.37 6.45
N TYR A 50 12.48 -3.38 7.24
CA TYR A 50 11.99 -2.21 7.96
C TYR A 50 12.01 -2.51 9.45
N LYS A 51 12.68 -1.67 10.22
CA LYS A 51 12.66 -1.76 11.67
C LYS A 51 11.28 -1.34 12.15
N ASN A 52 10.59 -2.22 12.85
CA ASN A 52 9.33 -1.87 13.49
C ASN A 52 9.65 -1.03 14.71
N VAL A 53 8.99 0.12 14.81
CA VAL A 53 9.04 0.94 16.01
C VAL A 53 7.94 0.45 16.94
N ASP A 54 8.16 -0.73 17.55
CA ASP A 54 7.25 -1.22 18.58
C ASP A 54 7.46 -0.40 19.85
N HIS A 55 6.51 0.45 20.17
CA HIS A 55 6.45 1.14 21.45
C HIS A 55 6.08 0.21 22.62
N LYS A 56 5.80 -1.06 22.37
CA LYS A 56 5.55 -2.09 23.37
C LYS A 56 6.79 -2.96 23.54
N ALA A 57 7.46 -2.74 24.64
CA ALA A 57 8.81 -3.14 25.00
C ALA A 57 9.16 -4.65 25.02
N ASP A 58 8.34 -5.55 24.52
CA ASP A 58 8.55 -7.00 24.72
C ASP A 58 9.27 -7.71 23.57
N THR A 59 9.47 -7.08 22.42
CA THR A 59 10.31 -7.61 21.34
C THR A 59 11.16 -6.52 20.69
N PRO A 60 12.29 -6.15 21.31
CA PRO A 60 13.21 -5.23 20.68
C PRO A 60 13.79 -5.89 19.44
N ASN A 61 13.54 -5.32 18.25
CA ASN A 61 14.06 -5.71 16.94
C ASN A 61 13.15 -6.57 16.06
N SER A 62 11.83 -6.46 16.14
CA SER A 62 11.00 -7.02 15.09
C SER A 62 11.26 -6.26 13.77
N VAL A 63 11.57 -6.99 12.73
CA VAL A 63 11.89 -6.44 11.40
C VAL A 63 10.86 -6.95 10.41
N THR A 64 10.15 -6.04 9.77
CA THR A 64 9.29 -6.40 8.64
C THR A 64 10.13 -6.59 7.39
N LYS A 65 10.04 -7.78 6.79
CA LYS A 65 10.69 -8.11 5.52
C LYS A 65 9.65 -8.04 4.40
N ILE A 66 9.94 -7.26 3.36
CA ILE A 66 9.11 -7.16 2.15
C ILE A 66 9.97 -7.53 0.95
N GLU A 67 9.45 -8.42 0.11
CA GLU A 67 10.07 -8.79 -1.15
C GLU A 67 9.68 -7.79 -2.23
N ILE A 68 10.66 -7.34 -3.03
CA ILE A 68 10.44 -6.45 -4.15
C ILE A 68 10.91 -7.15 -5.41
N VAL A 69 9.97 -7.48 -6.29
CA VAL A 69 10.24 -8.18 -7.54
C VAL A 69 10.15 -7.18 -8.68
N VAL A 70 11.20 -7.05 -9.46
CA VAL A 70 11.22 -6.19 -10.64
C VAL A 70 11.23 -7.04 -11.88
N ASN A 71 10.29 -6.80 -12.79
CA ASN A 71 10.16 -7.54 -14.03
C ASN A 71 11.44 -7.46 -14.86
N LYS A 72 11.84 -8.60 -15.43
CA LYS A 72 13.04 -8.76 -16.26
C LYS A 72 13.02 -7.94 -17.54
N ASP A 73 11.84 -7.56 -18.03
CA ASP A 73 11.68 -6.70 -19.20
C ASP A 73 12.34 -5.31 -19.05
N TYR A 74 12.74 -4.94 -17.83
CA TYR A 74 13.61 -3.78 -17.64
C TYR A 74 15.02 -3.97 -18.24
N LYS A 75 15.40 -5.18 -18.63
CA LYS A 75 16.64 -5.58 -19.37
C LYS A 75 17.96 -5.14 -18.73
N ASP A 76 17.94 -4.23 -17.79
CA ASP A 76 19.10 -3.64 -17.14
C ASP A 76 18.98 -3.83 -15.62
N SER A 77 19.92 -4.55 -15.05
CA SER A 77 19.96 -4.82 -13.62
C SER A 77 20.12 -3.56 -12.76
N ALA A 78 20.87 -2.55 -13.26
CA ALA A 78 21.03 -1.29 -12.55
C ALA A 78 19.72 -0.49 -12.51
N LYS A 79 18.97 -0.49 -13.63
CA LYS A 79 17.64 0.12 -13.71
C LYS A 79 16.63 -0.63 -12.83
N ALA A 80 16.66 -1.95 -12.83
CA ALA A 80 15.83 -2.76 -11.93
C ALA A 80 16.11 -2.44 -10.46
N LYS A 81 17.40 -2.38 -10.08
CA LYS A 81 17.81 -1.98 -8.73
C LYS A 81 17.33 -0.57 -8.37
N LYS A 82 17.41 0.39 -9.29
CA LYS A 82 16.90 1.75 -9.07
C LYS A 82 15.41 1.76 -8.77
N HIS A 83 14.60 0.99 -9.50
CA HIS A 83 13.17 0.84 -9.22
C HIS A 83 12.93 0.17 -7.86
N ALA A 84 13.62 -0.92 -7.56
CA ALA A 84 13.51 -1.59 -6.27
C ALA A 84 13.81 -0.63 -5.11
N LEU A 85 14.88 0.15 -5.21
CA LEU A 85 15.27 1.17 -4.23
C LEU A 85 14.21 2.26 -4.06
N LYS A 86 13.64 2.76 -5.17
CA LYS A 86 12.56 3.76 -5.14
C LYS A 86 11.39 3.25 -4.31
N TYR A 87 10.87 2.06 -4.62
CA TYR A 87 9.70 1.51 -3.95
C TYR A 87 10.00 1.04 -2.53
N ALA A 88 11.19 0.51 -2.26
CA ALA A 88 11.62 0.23 -0.89
C ALA A 88 11.55 1.47 0.00
N LYS A 89 12.05 2.62 -0.50
CA LYS A 89 11.98 3.89 0.24
C LYS A 89 10.53 4.36 0.44
N LEU A 90 9.69 4.27 -0.59
CA LEU A 90 8.28 4.67 -0.50
C LEU A 90 7.53 3.81 0.53
N VAL A 91 7.74 2.50 0.53
CA VAL A 91 7.15 1.60 1.53
C VAL A 91 7.65 1.92 2.94
N GLY A 92 8.92 2.28 3.09
CA GLY A 92 9.47 2.75 4.37
C GLY A 92 8.80 4.02 4.92
N GLN A 93 8.15 4.80 4.06
CA GLN A 93 7.39 5.99 4.43
C GLN A 93 5.94 5.68 4.82
N LEU A 94 5.43 4.48 4.51
CA LEU A 94 4.07 4.11 4.89
C LEU A 94 3.91 4.09 6.41
N PRO A 95 2.76 4.51 6.93
CA PRO A 95 2.42 4.30 8.33
C PRO A 95 2.54 2.83 8.74
N ALA A 96 2.99 2.56 9.95
CA ALA A 96 3.21 1.19 10.45
C ALA A 96 1.96 0.31 10.32
N PHE A 97 0.78 0.85 10.56
CA PHE A 97 -0.48 0.12 10.44
C PHE A 97 -0.77 -0.39 9.02
N LEU A 98 -0.19 0.24 7.99
CA LEU A 98 -0.27 -0.19 6.59
C LEU A 98 0.93 -1.05 6.19
N ARG A 99 2.13 -0.75 6.68
CA ARG A 99 3.36 -1.44 6.29
C ARG A 99 3.53 -2.79 6.98
N ASP A 100 3.38 -2.79 8.31
CA ASP A 100 3.89 -3.90 9.13
C ASP A 100 2.89 -5.07 9.28
N LYS A 101 1.63 -4.86 8.87
CA LYS A 101 0.55 -5.82 9.12
C LYS A 101 0.14 -6.68 7.94
N GLY A 102 0.96 -6.78 6.91
CA GLY A 102 0.54 -7.74 5.92
C GLY A 102 1.15 -7.67 4.53
N ILE A 103 1.82 -6.60 4.14
CA ILE A 103 2.46 -6.54 2.82
C ILE A 103 3.61 -7.55 2.79
N LYS A 104 3.55 -8.52 1.86
CA LYS A 104 4.61 -9.51 1.65
C LYS A 104 5.48 -9.18 0.46
N ARG A 105 4.87 -8.64 -0.60
CA ARG A 105 5.56 -8.44 -1.87
C ARG A 105 5.07 -7.22 -2.62
N ILE A 106 6.00 -6.60 -3.34
CA ILE A 106 5.73 -5.58 -4.35
C ILE A 106 6.26 -6.09 -5.68
N VAL A 107 5.44 -6.08 -6.71
CA VAL A 107 5.81 -6.49 -8.06
C VAL A 107 5.83 -5.26 -8.97
N ILE A 108 6.97 -5.00 -9.59
CA ILE A 108 7.20 -3.81 -10.41
C ILE A 108 7.27 -4.22 -11.88
N HIS A 109 6.30 -3.77 -12.67
CA HIS A 109 6.22 -4.02 -14.09
C HIS A 109 6.52 -2.77 -14.93
N PRO A 110 7.10 -2.92 -16.14
CA PRO A 110 7.13 -1.85 -17.12
C PRO A 110 5.74 -1.62 -17.70
N GLY A 111 5.58 -0.49 -18.39
CA GLY A 111 4.32 -0.15 -19.07
C GLY A 111 3.41 0.76 -18.24
N LYS A 112 2.20 0.97 -18.79
CA LYS A 112 1.19 1.85 -18.20
C LYS A 112 -0.08 1.06 -17.92
N ARG A 113 -0.29 0.66 -16.68
CA ARG A 113 -1.51 0.02 -16.20
C ARG A 113 -1.86 0.53 -14.80
N ARG A 114 -3.09 0.30 -14.35
CA ARG A 114 -3.47 0.58 -12.96
C ARG A 114 -2.67 -0.29 -12.01
N TRP A 115 -2.37 0.25 -10.87
CA TRP A 115 -1.85 -0.52 -9.75
C TRP A 115 -2.95 -1.43 -9.22
N VAL A 116 -2.58 -2.52 -8.61
CA VAL A 116 -3.52 -3.52 -8.12
C VAL A 116 -2.99 -4.16 -6.85
N ALA A 117 -3.85 -4.26 -5.85
CA ALA A 117 -3.60 -5.03 -4.65
C ALA A 117 -4.27 -6.40 -4.71
N ASP A 118 -3.55 -7.44 -4.29
CA ASP A 118 -4.10 -8.77 -4.04
C ASP A 118 -4.01 -9.10 -2.55
N ARG A 119 -5.17 -9.17 -1.91
CA ARG A 119 -5.29 -9.51 -0.49
C ARG A 119 -4.87 -10.93 -0.17
N GLY A 120 -5.12 -11.88 -1.08
CA GLY A 120 -4.83 -13.29 -0.87
C GLY A 120 -3.34 -13.55 -0.78
N SER A 121 -2.58 -13.04 -1.73
CA SER A 121 -1.13 -13.14 -1.75
C SER A 121 -0.43 -12.08 -0.89
N LYS A 122 -1.15 -11.04 -0.47
CA LYS A 122 -0.63 -9.86 0.24
C LYS A 122 0.42 -9.10 -0.58
N GLU A 123 0.11 -8.93 -1.85
CA GLU A 123 0.98 -8.31 -2.85
C GLU A 123 0.31 -7.13 -3.50
N PHE A 124 1.09 -6.19 -3.97
CA PHE A 124 0.61 -5.22 -4.93
C PHE A 124 1.54 -5.08 -6.12
N VAL A 125 0.92 -4.83 -7.27
CA VAL A 125 1.58 -4.66 -8.55
C VAL A 125 1.59 -3.19 -8.90
N VAL A 126 2.77 -2.68 -9.21
CA VAL A 126 2.99 -1.28 -9.53
C VAL A 126 3.54 -1.11 -10.95
N TYR A 127 3.12 -0.05 -11.60
CA TYR A 127 3.57 0.38 -12.91
C TYR A 127 4.14 1.80 -12.80
N PRO A 128 5.47 1.97 -12.70
CA PRO A 128 6.09 3.27 -12.46
C PRO A 128 5.74 4.37 -13.47
N SER A 129 5.32 3.98 -14.68
CA SER A 129 4.92 4.92 -15.75
C SER A 129 3.45 5.33 -15.69
N SER A 130 2.68 4.82 -14.72
CA SER A 130 1.25 5.08 -14.55
C SER A 130 0.94 5.88 -13.29
N ASP A 131 1.91 6.64 -12.80
CA ASP A 131 1.73 7.48 -11.61
C ASP A 131 0.71 8.60 -11.93
N TRP A 132 -0.59 8.28 -11.78
CA TRP A 132 -1.72 9.22 -11.92
C TRP A 132 -1.82 10.15 -10.72
N TYR A 133 -1.26 9.71 -9.60
CA TYR A 133 -1.15 10.42 -8.33
C TYR A 133 0.31 10.41 -7.86
N GLU A 134 0.60 11.13 -6.80
CA GLU A 134 1.84 10.95 -6.05
C GLU A 134 1.99 9.45 -5.71
N PRO A 135 3.11 8.80 -6.03
CA PRO A 135 3.29 7.35 -5.82
C PRO A 135 3.02 6.89 -4.40
N ILE A 136 3.27 7.75 -3.41
CA ILE A 136 3.00 7.43 -1.99
C ILE A 136 1.50 7.31 -1.71
N LEU A 137 0.66 8.13 -2.35
CA LEU A 137 -0.79 8.05 -2.17
C LEU A 137 -1.37 6.77 -2.78
N SER A 138 -0.87 6.40 -3.98
CA SER A 138 -1.23 5.12 -4.59
C SER A 138 -0.79 3.93 -3.72
N LEU A 139 0.40 4.00 -3.10
CA LEU A 139 0.86 2.97 -2.17
C LEU A 139 0.00 2.87 -0.92
N ILE A 140 -0.43 3.99 -0.36
CA ILE A 140 -1.34 4.01 0.79
C ILE A 140 -2.66 3.33 0.42
N HIS A 141 -3.22 3.66 -0.74
CA HIS A 141 -4.46 3.06 -1.25
C HIS A 141 -4.35 1.53 -1.39
N GLU A 142 -3.35 1.05 -2.12
CA GLU A 142 -3.14 -0.39 -2.32
C GLU A 142 -2.79 -1.11 -1.01
N ALA A 143 -2.02 -0.48 -0.14
CA ALA A 143 -1.70 -1.03 1.18
C ALA A 143 -2.95 -1.15 2.07
N ALA A 144 -3.88 -0.21 1.99
CA ALA A 144 -5.14 -0.27 2.71
C ALA A 144 -5.95 -1.52 2.32
N HIS A 145 -6.03 -1.82 1.04
CA HIS A 145 -6.69 -3.05 0.55
C HIS A 145 -6.13 -4.32 1.18
N ILE A 146 -4.82 -4.39 1.35
CA ILE A 146 -4.16 -5.58 1.89
C ILE A 146 -4.32 -5.70 3.41
N THR A 147 -4.29 -4.56 4.11
CA THR A 147 -4.04 -4.57 5.56
C THR A 147 -5.26 -4.29 6.42
N VAL A 148 -6.11 -3.36 6.05
CA VAL A 148 -7.14 -2.83 6.94
C VAL A 148 -8.56 -2.82 6.38
N ASP A 149 -8.75 -2.81 5.06
CA ASP A 149 -10.07 -2.70 4.45
C ASP A 149 -11.08 -3.69 5.02
N ASN A 150 -10.73 -4.99 5.02
CA ASN A 150 -11.63 -6.03 5.49
C ASN A 150 -12.10 -5.80 6.94
N LYS A 151 -11.22 -5.23 7.77
CA LYS A 151 -11.55 -4.91 9.17
C LYS A 151 -12.46 -3.68 9.25
N ILE A 152 -12.27 -2.72 8.35
CA ILE A 152 -13.03 -1.46 8.35
C ILE A 152 -14.43 -1.66 7.79
N ILE A 153 -14.56 -2.24 6.60
CA ILE A 153 -15.86 -2.37 5.91
C ILE A 153 -16.88 -3.22 6.67
N HIS A 154 -16.40 -4.16 7.49
CA HIS A 154 -17.29 -4.98 8.33
C HIS A 154 -17.61 -4.37 9.69
N HIS A 155 -17.00 -3.24 10.03
CA HIS A 155 -17.25 -2.60 11.31
C HIS A 155 -18.56 -1.80 11.27
N TYR A 156 -19.47 -2.05 12.22
CA TYR A 156 -20.81 -1.43 12.23
C TYR A 156 -20.76 0.12 12.26
N LYS A 157 -19.83 0.72 13.05
CA LYS A 157 -19.65 2.18 13.10
C LYS A 157 -19.15 2.77 11.79
N TRP A 158 -18.43 1.98 10.99
CA TRP A 158 -18.05 2.40 9.64
C TRP A 158 -19.28 2.53 8.76
N LYS A 159 -20.14 1.51 8.76
CA LYS A 159 -21.39 1.52 7.98
C LYS A 159 -22.30 2.67 8.38
N GLU A 160 -22.40 2.94 9.68
CA GLU A 160 -23.13 4.09 10.22
C GLU A 160 -22.51 5.42 9.73
N ALA A 161 -21.19 5.56 9.77
CA ALA A 161 -20.49 6.74 9.29
C ALA A 161 -20.69 6.96 7.79
N VAL A 162 -20.63 5.90 6.97
CA VAL A 162 -20.92 5.96 5.53
C VAL A 162 -22.34 6.44 5.27
N ALA A 163 -23.33 5.85 5.96
CA ALA A 163 -24.72 6.22 5.83
C ALA A 163 -24.98 7.68 6.24
N THR A 164 -24.36 8.12 7.34
CA THR A 164 -24.52 9.50 7.85
C THR A 164 -23.86 10.53 6.95
N ASP A 165 -22.68 10.24 6.39
CA ASP A 165 -22.02 11.15 5.44
C ASP A 165 -22.81 11.29 4.14
N GLY A 166 -23.45 10.21 3.67
CA GLY A 166 -24.28 10.19 2.46
C GLY A 166 -23.55 10.61 1.17
N LYS A 167 -22.21 10.71 1.21
CA LYS A 167 -21.34 11.17 0.13
C LYS A 167 -20.07 10.32 0.05
N TYR A 168 -19.40 10.40 -1.08
CA TYR A 168 -18.10 9.78 -1.30
C TYR A 168 -17.03 10.86 -1.48
N ILE A 169 -15.79 10.54 -1.07
CA ILE A 169 -14.68 11.49 -1.19
C ILE A 169 -14.22 11.66 -2.64
N THR A 170 -14.37 10.61 -3.45
CA THR A 170 -14.06 10.59 -4.89
C THR A 170 -15.12 9.78 -5.64
N GLU A 171 -15.20 9.95 -6.97
CA GLU A 171 -16.02 9.09 -7.81
C GLU A 171 -15.51 7.64 -7.80
N TYR A 172 -14.21 7.43 -7.58
CA TYR A 172 -13.63 6.10 -7.48
C TYR A 172 -14.11 5.37 -6.21
N ALA A 173 -14.20 6.08 -5.09
CA ALA A 173 -14.78 5.56 -3.85
C ALA A 173 -16.22 5.02 -4.00
N ARG A 174 -17.00 5.55 -4.97
CA ARG A 174 -18.37 5.10 -5.23
C ARG A 174 -18.47 3.71 -5.84
N LEU A 175 -17.39 3.15 -6.37
CA LEU A 175 -17.44 1.88 -7.10
C LEU A 175 -17.84 0.71 -6.19
N ASN A 176 -17.34 0.67 -4.97
CA ASN A 176 -17.67 -0.34 -3.98
C ASN A 176 -17.09 0.02 -2.59
N GLU A 177 -17.48 -0.72 -1.56
CA GLU A 177 -17.07 -0.49 -0.17
C GLU A 177 -15.55 -0.57 0.05
N ASN A 178 -14.84 -1.39 -0.71
CA ASN A 178 -13.38 -1.51 -0.58
C ASN A 178 -12.69 -0.26 -1.09
N GLU A 179 -13.11 0.25 -2.26
CA GLU A 179 -12.57 1.48 -2.81
C GLU A 179 -12.91 2.68 -1.92
N ASP A 180 -14.11 2.71 -1.34
CA ASP A 180 -14.48 3.75 -0.38
C ASP A 180 -13.57 3.73 0.86
N SER A 181 -13.28 2.55 1.39
CA SER A 181 -12.37 2.38 2.52
C SER A 181 -10.95 2.84 2.16
N ALA A 182 -10.38 2.35 1.06
CA ALA A 182 -9.01 2.66 0.65
C ALA A 182 -8.82 4.15 0.31
N GLU A 183 -9.77 4.74 -0.43
CA GLU A 183 -9.78 6.17 -0.70
C GLU A 183 -9.90 6.98 0.59
N THR A 184 -10.82 6.63 1.48
CA THR A 184 -10.98 7.33 2.76
C THR A 184 -9.71 7.28 3.60
N ILE A 185 -9.04 6.13 3.69
CA ILE A 185 -7.76 6.00 4.39
C ILE A 185 -6.70 6.89 3.74
N THR A 186 -6.61 6.90 2.42
CA THR A 186 -5.66 7.74 1.68
C THR A 186 -5.87 9.21 2.01
N PHE A 187 -7.12 9.68 1.98
CA PHE A 187 -7.43 11.06 2.33
C PHE A 187 -7.27 11.37 3.82
N TRP A 188 -7.52 10.39 4.70
CA TRP A 188 -7.28 10.52 6.13
C TRP A 188 -5.78 10.69 6.43
N VAL A 189 -4.93 9.86 5.83
CA VAL A 189 -3.46 10.02 5.96
C VAL A 189 -3.02 11.37 5.41
N ALA A 190 -3.53 11.78 4.25
CA ALA A 190 -3.22 13.10 3.69
C ALA A 190 -3.68 14.23 4.62
N LEU A 191 -4.84 14.10 5.24
CA LEU A 191 -5.42 15.10 6.16
C LEU A 191 -4.62 15.23 7.46
N ARG A 192 -4.23 14.09 8.06
CA ARG A 192 -3.62 14.03 9.38
C ARG A 192 -2.09 14.07 9.34
N CYS A 193 -1.48 13.48 8.32
CA CYS A 193 -0.05 13.22 8.29
C CYS A 193 0.70 13.99 7.18
N SER A 194 0.02 14.93 6.51
CA SER A 194 0.63 15.72 5.42
C SER A 194 0.28 17.19 5.52
N ASN A 195 1.16 18.02 4.97
CA ASN A 195 0.94 19.46 4.92
C ASN A 195 0.10 19.87 3.69
N ILE A 196 -1.16 19.42 3.64
CA ILE A 196 -2.09 19.83 2.59
C ILE A 196 -2.71 21.21 2.91
N SER A 197 -3.11 21.94 1.86
CA SER A 197 -3.68 23.27 2.03
C SER A 197 -4.97 23.28 2.87
N LYS A 198 -5.22 24.37 3.60
CA LYS A 198 -6.44 24.58 4.41
C LYS A 198 -7.73 24.32 3.61
N GLY A 199 -7.76 24.71 2.33
CA GLY A 199 -8.90 24.46 1.45
C GLY A 199 -9.14 22.98 1.18
N LYS A 200 -8.06 22.19 1.00
CA LYS A 200 -8.16 20.72 0.86
C LYS A 200 -8.63 20.08 2.17
N LYS A 201 -8.04 20.46 3.33
CA LYS A 201 -8.49 19.99 4.66
C LYS A 201 -9.99 20.23 4.85
N LYS A 202 -10.46 21.46 4.59
CA LYS A 202 -11.89 21.82 4.70
C LYS A 202 -12.79 20.99 3.79
N ARG A 203 -12.37 20.71 2.55
CA ARG A 203 -13.17 19.88 1.61
C ARG A 203 -13.30 18.46 2.10
N ILE A 204 -12.22 17.82 2.55
CA ILE A 204 -12.25 16.44 3.09
C ILE A 204 -13.23 16.38 4.27
N LEU A 205 -13.05 17.25 5.26
CA LEU A 205 -13.90 17.30 6.46
C LEU A 205 -15.36 17.61 6.17
N LYS A 206 -15.65 18.36 5.10
CA LYS A 206 -17.05 18.63 4.67
C LYS A 206 -17.67 17.42 3.95
N SER A 207 -16.87 16.62 3.26
CA SER A 207 -17.37 15.51 2.45
C SER A 207 -17.67 14.27 3.27
N ILE A 208 -16.76 13.88 4.16
CA ILE A 208 -16.82 12.60 4.89
C ILE A 208 -16.45 12.75 6.38
N PRO A 209 -17.08 13.67 7.12
CA PRO A 209 -16.70 13.98 8.51
C PRO A 209 -16.81 12.78 9.45
N ASN A 210 -17.84 11.95 9.29
CA ASN A 210 -18.08 10.82 10.17
C ASN A 210 -17.08 9.66 9.93
N ARG A 211 -16.72 9.40 8.66
CA ARG A 211 -15.65 8.43 8.34
C ARG A 211 -14.28 8.90 8.85
N ILE A 212 -13.97 10.18 8.75
CA ILE A 212 -12.74 10.75 9.34
C ILE A 212 -12.74 10.54 10.86
N LYS A 213 -13.83 10.90 11.55
CA LYS A 213 -13.98 10.68 12.99
C LYS A 213 -13.86 9.19 13.38
N PHE A 214 -14.40 8.30 12.56
CA PHE A 214 -14.26 6.86 12.77
C PHE A 214 -12.79 6.45 12.72
N LEU A 215 -12.03 6.88 11.69
CA LEU A 215 -10.60 6.55 11.56
C LEU A 215 -9.76 7.19 12.67
N ASP A 216 -10.09 8.40 13.13
CA ASP A 216 -9.41 9.05 14.27
C ASP A 216 -9.50 8.19 15.55
N ASN A 217 -10.61 7.47 15.72
CA ASN A 217 -10.84 6.60 16.89
C ASN A 217 -10.20 5.21 16.76
N MET A 218 -9.65 4.85 15.59
CA MET A 218 -9.03 3.54 15.39
C MET A 218 -7.65 3.41 16.05
N ASN A 219 -7.06 4.49 16.54
CA ASN A 219 -5.75 4.53 17.19
C ASN A 219 -4.67 3.81 16.36
N PHE A 220 -4.61 4.12 15.07
CA PHE A 220 -3.61 3.54 14.20
C PHE A 220 -2.19 3.96 14.59
N ASP A 221 -1.26 3.03 14.50
CA ASP A 221 0.16 3.33 14.58
C ASP A 221 0.59 3.99 13.26
N THR A 222 0.91 5.28 13.34
CA THR A 222 1.24 6.09 12.15
C THR A 222 2.74 6.25 11.91
N ASP A 223 3.61 5.70 12.76
CA ASP A 223 5.06 5.78 12.53
C ASP A 223 5.46 5.26 11.14
N PRO A 224 6.38 5.90 10.47
CA PRO A 224 7.18 7.07 10.85
C PRO A 224 6.54 8.43 10.54
N MET A 225 5.27 8.44 10.13
CA MET A 225 4.58 9.69 9.83
C MET A 225 4.18 10.41 11.14
N VAL A 226 4.47 11.69 11.20
CA VAL A 226 3.97 12.56 12.27
C VAL A 226 2.59 13.07 11.86
N CYS A 227 1.57 12.67 12.60
CA CYS A 227 0.19 12.98 12.28
C CYS A 227 -0.42 13.90 13.35
N GLU A 228 -1.18 14.92 12.89
CA GLU A 228 -2.00 15.76 13.76
C GLU A 228 -3.27 14.98 14.17
N LYS A 229 -3.62 15.00 15.45
CA LYS A 229 -4.88 14.44 15.97
C LYS A 229 -6.02 15.45 15.85
#